data_cfccc61855e1732361846cefb0e37105
#
_entry.id   cfccc61855e1732361846cefb0e37105
#
_cell.length_a   1.000
_cell.length_b   1.000
_cell.length_c   1.000
_cell.angle_alpha   90.00
_cell.angle_beta   90.00
_cell.angle_gamma   90.00
#
_symmetry.space_group_name_H-M   'P 1'
#
loop_
_entity.id
_entity.type
_entity.pdbx_description
1 polymer ?
#
loop_
_entity_poly.entity_id
_entity_poly.type
_entity_poly.pdbx_seq_one_letter_code
_entity_poly.pdbx_strand_id
1 'polypeptide(L)'
;MGLKVTISRYYTPSGRCIQALDYWNRDENGDPVRVDAKEYNKFTTKGGRTVYDGGGILPDIEVETAVFSPITTALLKDQAIFDFATEYHYKNNMTDWKGFEITNSDFQDFLDFLKRKNFVYETETEKEFAEALRRAEDDDIKDDIAASYAEMMKAIDKAKEKKIVAKKAEIKSLLTDEILKRYFYKEGLYDYQVVNNPEILAGIDVLTNESKY
;
A
#
# COMPACT_ATOMS: atom_id res chain seq x y z
N MET A 1 29.15 7.43 -7.87
CA MET A 1 28.49 6.26 -7.24
C MET A 1 28.56 6.45 -5.74
N GLY A 2 27.45 6.45 -4.99
CA GLY A 2 27.41 6.63 -3.53
C GLY A 2 27.17 5.27 -2.85
N LEU A 3 27.88 5.00 -1.76
CA LEU A 3 27.70 3.81 -0.91
C LEU A 3 27.05 4.24 0.42
N LYS A 4 25.92 3.64 0.77
CA LYS A 4 25.25 3.81 2.07
C LYS A 4 25.52 2.58 2.92
N VAL A 5 26.22 2.77 4.05
CA VAL A 5 26.59 1.69 4.97
C VAL A 5 26.03 1.97 6.36
N THR A 6 25.34 0.99 6.96
CA THR A 6 24.95 1.04 8.38
C THR A 6 26.14 0.66 9.25
N ILE A 7 26.57 1.57 10.12
CA ILE A 7 27.78 1.43 10.94
C ILE A 7 27.51 1.31 12.45
N SER A 8 26.26 1.52 12.91
CA SER A 8 25.90 1.51 14.33
C SER A 8 24.47 1.04 14.56
N ARG A 9 24.18 0.60 15.79
CA ARG A 9 22.84 0.23 16.25
C ARG A 9 22.35 1.24 17.27
N TYR A 10 21.06 1.50 17.27
CA TYR A 10 20.40 2.35 18.26
C TYR A 10 19.71 1.49 19.31
N TYR A 11 19.83 1.91 20.58
CA TYR A 11 19.22 1.23 21.70
C TYR A 11 18.32 2.18 22.48
N THR A 12 17.19 1.69 22.95
CA THR A 12 16.28 2.42 23.84
C THR A 12 16.90 2.49 25.25
N PRO A 13 16.38 3.34 26.16
CA PRO A 13 16.82 3.35 27.57
C PRO A 13 16.64 2.02 28.31
N SER A 14 15.77 1.13 27.84
CA SER A 14 15.62 -0.22 28.39
C SER A 14 16.68 -1.21 27.87
N GLY A 15 17.52 -0.82 26.91
CA GLY A 15 18.53 -1.65 26.30
C GLY A 15 18.11 -2.37 25.01
N ARG A 16 16.83 -2.23 24.59
CA ARG A 16 16.34 -2.86 23.33
C ARG A 16 16.99 -2.23 22.11
N CYS A 17 17.39 -3.06 21.15
CA CYS A 17 17.72 -2.59 19.80
C CYS A 17 16.43 -2.27 19.02
N ILE A 18 16.40 -1.13 18.31
CA ILE A 18 15.24 -0.74 17.51
C ILE A 18 15.21 -1.39 16.12
N GLN A 19 16.27 -2.11 15.73
CA GLN A 19 16.36 -2.74 14.41
C GLN A 19 15.56 -4.05 14.35
N ALA A 20 14.79 -4.22 13.27
CA ALA A 20 14.04 -5.44 12.99
C ALA A 20 14.82 -6.43 12.10
N LEU A 21 15.90 -5.98 11.46
CA LEU A 21 16.71 -6.78 10.55
C LEU A 21 18.10 -7.01 11.16
N ASP A 22 18.58 -8.23 11.07
CA ASP A 22 19.96 -8.57 11.39
C ASP A 22 20.84 -8.37 10.15
N TYR A 23 21.56 -7.25 10.11
CA TYR A 23 22.48 -6.92 9.03
C TYR A 23 23.78 -7.72 9.08
N TRP A 24 24.01 -8.45 10.16
CA TRP A 24 25.20 -9.29 10.34
C TRP A 24 25.03 -10.65 9.67
N ASN A 25 23.86 -11.25 9.86
CA ASN A 25 23.48 -12.46 9.16
C ASN A 25 22.73 -12.11 7.88
N ARG A 26 23.04 -12.85 6.81
CA ARG A 26 22.45 -12.61 5.49
C ARG A 26 21.92 -13.91 4.91
N ASP A 27 20.85 -13.81 4.13
CA ASP A 27 20.34 -14.93 3.36
C ASP A 27 21.23 -15.27 2.16
N GLU A 28 20.80 -16.27 1.38
CA GLU A 28 21.53 -16.74 0.18
C GLU A 28 21.65 -15.65 -0.92
N ASN A 29 20.79 -14.64 -0.89
CA ASN A 29 20.81 -13.51 -1.82
C ASN A 29 21.67 -12.33 -1.32
N GLY A 30 22.17 -12.43 -0.10
CA GLY A 30 22.94 -11.38 0.56
C GLY A 30 22.08 -10.32 1.27
N ASP A 31 20.77 -10.56 1.41
CA ASP A 31 19.87 -9.67 2.11
C ASP A 31 19.87 -9.91 3.63
N PRO A 32 19.69 -8.86 4.46
CA PRO A 32 19.62 -9.01 5.90
C PRO A 32 18.37 -9.79 6.33
N VAL A 33 18.54 -10.76 7.22
CA VAL A 33 17.47 -11.62 7.70
C VAL A 33 16.69 -10.98 8.86
N ARG A 34 15.42 -11.39 9.04
CA ARG A 34 14.67 -11.08 10.25
C ARG A 34 15.04 -12.08 11.34
N VAL A 35 15.22 -11.57 12.57
CA VAL A 35 15.41 -12.41 13.75
C VAL A 35 14.13 -13.23 14.00
N ASP A 36 14.27 -14.53 14.28
CA ASP A 36 13.12 -15.38 14.67
C ASP A 36 12.55 -14.90 16.01
N ALA A 37 11.23 -14.88 16.14
CA ALA A 37 10.55 -14.45 17.37
C ALA A 37 10.97 -15.27 18.61
N LYS A 38 11.45 -16.49 18.42
CA LYS A 38 11.98 -17.34 19.49
C LYS A 38 13.33 -16.86 20.04
N GLU A 39 14.02 -16.02 19.29
CA GLU A 39 15.35 -15.47 19.64
C GLU A 39 15.25 -14.03 20.19
N TYR A 40 14.03 -13.53 20.45
CA TYR A 40 13.84 -12.19 21.01
C TYR A 40 14.33 -12.14 22.45
N ASN A 41 15.16 -11.13 22.75
CA ASN A 41 15.65 -10.88 24.09
C ASN A 41 14.60 -10.09 24.91
N LYS A 42 14.51 -10.44 26.18
CA LYS A 42 13.58 -9.82 27.15
C LYS A 42 14.28 -8.66 27.87
N PHE A 43 13.61 -7.52 27.95
CA PHE A 43 14.04 -6.33 28.68
C PHE A 43 12.90 -5.83 29.58
N THR A 44 13.24 -4.94 30.50
CA THR A 44 12.29 -4.31 31.40
C THR A 44 12.40 -2.80 31.30
N THR A 45 11.29 -2.10 31.11
CA THR A 45 11.23 -0.64 31.14
C THR A 45 11.41 -0.10 32.56
N LYS A 46 11.67 1.21 32.71
CA LYS A 46 11.71 1.85 34.04
C LYS A 46 10.40 1.69 34.84
N GLY A 47 9.26 1.59 34.16
CA GLY A 47 7.96 1.32 34.78
C GLY A 47 7.68 -0.15 35.08
N GLY A 48 8.66 -1.06 34.91
CA GLY A 48 8.50 -2.49 35.23
C GLY A 48 7.85 -3.33 34.12
N ARG A 49 7.48 -2.75 32.97
CA ARG A 49 6.87 -3.48 31.86
C ARG A 49 7.90 -4.32 31.11
N THR A 50 7.54 -5.58 30.85
CA THR A 50 8.32 -6.47 29.99
C THR A 50 8.18 -6.06 28.54
N VAL A 51 9.31 -6.00 27.84
CA VAL A 51 9.41 -5.66 26.41
C VAL A 51 10.47 -6.52 25.73
N TYR A 52 10.43 -6.65 24.43
CA TYR A 52 11.31 -7.54 23.65
C TYR A 52 12.03 -6.78 22.55
N ASP A 53 13.19 -7.27 22.12
CA ASP A 53 13.87 -6.84 20.89
C ASP A 53 13.99 -8.01 19.89
N GLY A 54 14.67 -7.76 18.78
CA GLY A 54 14.88 -8.76 17.72
C GLY A 54 13.92 -8.56 16.52
N GLY A 55 12.71 -8.12 16.78
CA GLY A 55 11.71 -7.76 15.74
C GLY A 55 11.52 -6.26 15.55
N GLY A 56 12.42 -5.45 16.08
CA GLY A 56 12.25 -4.00 16.19
C GLY A 56 11.45 -3.63 17.44
N ILE A 57 10.70 -2.51 17.37
CA ILE A 57 9.75 -2.13 18.41
C ILE A 57 8.39 -2.60 18.00
N LEU A 58 7.90 -3.65 18.65
CA LEU A 58 6.58 -4.21 18.38
C LEU A 58 5.50 -3.26 18.96
N PRO A 59 4.40 -3.01 18.25
CA PRO A 59 3.27 -2.28 18.79
C PRO A 59 2.56 -3.11 19.86
N ASP A 60 1.97 -2.43 20.85
CA ASP A 60 1.17 -3.10 21.88
C ASP A 60 -0.27 -3.35 21.39
N ILE A 61 -0.72 -2.52 20.46
CA ILE A 61 -2.03 -2.63 19.82
C ILE A 61 -1.79 -2.64 18.31
N GLU A 62 -2.13 -3.74 17.68
CA GLU A 62 -2.06 -3.88 16.24
C GLU A 62 -3.31 -3.30 15.60
N VAL A 63 -3.11 -2.44 14.61
CA VAL A 63 -4.18 -1.89 13.76
C VAL A 63 -3.91 -2.32 12.34
N GLU A 64 -4.92 -2.87 11.68
CA GLU A 64 -4.80 -3.25 10.27
C GLU A 64 -4.48 -2.02 9.42
N THR A 65 -3.31 -1.99 8.83
CA THR A 65 -2.88 -0.96 7.88
C THR A 65 -3.34 -1.32 6.47
N ALA A 66 -3.78 -0.32 5.73
CA ALA A 66 -4.15 -0.53 4.33
C ALA A 66 -2.93 -0.96 3.50
N VAL A 67 -2.92 -2.21 3.06
CA VAL A 67 -1.95 -2.71 2.07
C VAL A 67 -2.55 -2.46 0.69
N PHE A 68 -1.86 -1.63 -0.11
CA PHE A 68 -2.32 -1.35 -1.46
C PHE A 68 -2.31 -2.60 -2.34
N SER A 69 -3.43 -2.83 -2.99
CA SER A 69 -3.54 -3.88 -4.00
C SER A 69 -2.68 -3.57 -5.23
N PRO A 70 -2.32 -4.58 -6.04
CA PRO A 70 -1.55 -4.37 -7.27
C PRO A 70 -2.18 -3.33 -8.21
N ILE A 71 -3.52 -3.34 -8.34
CA ILE A 71 -4.23 -2.35 -9.14
C ILE A 71 -4.10 -0.94 -8.57
N THR A 72 -4.23 -0.77 -7.26
CA THR A 72 -4.08 0.53 -6.60
C THR A 72 -2.67 1.07 -6.73
N THR A 73 -1.68 0.19 -6.59
CA THR A 73 -0.27 0.54 -6.83
C THR A 73 -0.05 0.99 -8.28
N ALA A 74 -0.67 0.32 -9.25
CA ALA A 74 -0.59 0.71 -10.66
C ALA A 74 -1.24 2.07 -10.92
N LEU A 75 -2.42 2.34 -10.34
CA LEU A 75 -3.10 3.65 -10.43
C LEU A 75 -2.26 4.80 -9.86
N LEU A 76 -1.54 4.54 -8.77
CA LEU A 76 -0.62 5.52 -8.17
C LEU A 76 0.61 5.75 -9.04
N LYS A 77 1.23 4.69 -9.56
CA LYS A 77 2.41 4.78 -10.45
C LYS A 77 2.10 5.53 -11.75
N ASP A 78 0.92 5.29 -12.34
CA ASP A 78 0.44 5.97 -13.54
C ASP A 78 -0.07 7.39 -13.25
N GLN A 79 -0.07 7.83 -12.01
CA GLN A 79 -0.63 9.13 -11.55
C GLN A 79 -2.14 9.28 -11.84
N ALA A 80 -2.87 8.20 -12.08
CA ALA A 80 -4.28 8.26 -12.45
C ALA A 80 -5.15 8.87 -11.35
N ILE A 81 -4.83 8.59 -10.08
CA ILE A 81 -5.50 9.20 -8.91
C ILE A 81 -5.25 10.71 -8.90
N PHE A 82 -3.99 11.12 -9.09
CA PHE A 82 -3.59 12.52 -9.13
C PHE A 82 -4.28 13.29 -10.27
N ASP A 83 -4.25 12.75 -11.48
CA ASP A 83 -4.81 13.40 -12.67
C ASP A 83 -6.33 13.54 -12.56
N PHE A 84 -7.03 12.48 -12.12
CA PHE A 84 -8.48 12.55 -11.89
C PHE A 84 -8.85 13.59 -10.82
N ALA A 85 -8.15 13.60 -9.71
CA ALA A 85 -8.41 14.58 -8.66
C ALA A 85 -8.19 16.02 -9.14
N THR A 86 -7.24 16.23 -10.07
CA THR A 86 -7.05 17.53 -10.74
C THR A 86 -8.23 17.88 -11.65
N GLU A 87 -8.68 16.92 -12.48
CA GLU A 87 -9.87 17.11 -13.33
C GLU A 87 -11.12 17.37 -12.47
N TYR A 88 -11.29 16.65 -11.38
CA TYR A 88 -12.39 16.83 -10.43
C TYR A 88 -12.40 18.24 -9.82
N HIS A 89 -11.22 18.72 -9.39
CA HIS A 89 -11.07 20.06 -8.83
C HIS A 89 -11.49 21.17 -9.81
N TYR A 90 -11.18 21.05 -11.09
CA TYR A 90 -11.57 22.04 -12.09
C TYR A 90 -13.06 22.00 -12.46
N LYS A 91 -13.72 20.86 -12.25
CA LYS A 91 -15.13 20.68 -12.58
C LYS A 91 -16.07 21.00 -11.43
N ASN A 92 -15.59 20.90 -10.21
CA ASN A 92 -16.38 21.03 -8.99
C ASN A 92 -15.89 22.20 -8.14
N ASN A 93 -16.72 22.64 -7.21
CA ASN A 93 -16.37 23.63 -6.22
C ASN A 93 -16.68 23.08 -4.83
N MET A 94 -15.71 23.17 -3.92
CA MET A 94 -15.84 22.68 -2.54
C MET A 94 -15.34 23.74 -1.58
N THR A 95 -16.18 24.15 -0.63
CA THR A 95 -15.85 25.17 0.37
C THR A 95 -15.66 24.60 1.77
N ASP A 96 -16.09 23.35 2.02
CA ASP A 96 -15.93 22.63 3.28
C ASP A 96 -15.74 21.13 2.97
N TRP A 97 -14.92 20.46 3.73
CA TRP A 97 -14.67 19.01 3.60
C TRP A 97 -15.65 18.17 4.44
N LYS A 98 -16.40 18.79 5.37
CA LYS A 98 -17.34 18.06 6.24
C LYS A 98 -18.42 17.36 5.43
N GLY A 99 -18.51 16.06 5.66
CA GLY A 99 -19.47 15.23 4.93
C GLY A 99 -19.09 14.94 3.47
N PHE A 100 -17.86 15.29 3.04
CA PHE A 100 -17.38 14.93 1.72
C PHE A 100 -17.13 13.43 1.62
N GLU A 101 -17.73 12.81 0.62
CA GLU A 101 -17.50 11.41 0.24
C GLU A 101 -17.52 11.30 -1.29
N ILE A 102 -16.61 10.50 -1.83
CA ILE A 102 -16.69 10.09 -3.23
C ILE A 102 -17.95 9.25 -3.43
N THR A 103 -18.91 9.76 -4.17
CA THR A 103 -20.17 9.08 -4.46
C THR A 103 -19.97 7.89 -5.42
N ASN A 104 -21.04 7.14 -5.67
CA ASN A 104 -20.99 6.09 -6.70
C ASN A 104 -20.90 6.69 -8.11
N SER A 105 -21.47 7.88 -8.32
CA SER A 105 -21.36 8.61 -9.57
C SER A 105 -19.92 9.08 -9.81
N ASP A 106 -19.28 9.69 -8.82
CA ASP A 106 -17.88 10.12 -8.94
C ASP A 106 -16.94 8.94 -9.23
N PHE A 107 -17.22 7.79 -8.62
CA PHE A 107 -16.45 6.58 -8.91
C PHE A 107 -16.67 6.09 -10.34
N GLN A 108 -17.90 6.20 -10.88
CA GLN A 108 -18.15 5.89 -12.28
C GLN A 108 -17.43 6.86 -13.21
N ASP A 109 -17.43 8.15 -12.89
CA ASP A 109 -16.68 9.18 -13.63
C ASP A 109 -15.18 8.88 -13.62
N PHE A 110 -14.66 8.36 -12.50
CA PHE A 110 -13.26 7.88 -12.42
C PHE A 110 -13.00 6.68 -13.35
N LEU A 111 -13.93 5.71 -13.41
CA LEU A 111 -13.79 4.58 -14.33
C LEU A 111 -13.80 5.03 -15.80
N ASP A 112 -14.65 6.00 -16.13
CA ASP A 112 -14.72 6.56 -17.48
C ASP A 112 -13.50 7.42 -17.80
N PHE A 113 -12.94 8.11 -16.79
CA PHE A 113 -11.64 8.78 -16.91
C PHE A 113 -10.52 7.79 -17.23
N LEU A 114 -10.45 6.65 -16.55
CA LEU A 114 -9.43 5.61 -16.81
C LEU A 114 -9.51 5.10 -18.26
N LYS A 115 -10.74 4.93 -18.79
CA LYS A 115 -10.93 4.54 -20.21
C LYS A 115 -10.43 5.63 -21.16
N ARG A 116 -10.76 6.91 -20.91
CA ARG A 116 -10.29 8.04 -21.73
C ARG A 116 -8.76 8.19 -21.70
N LYS A 117 -8.16 7.94 -20.52
CA LYS A 117 -6.71 7.96 -20.32
C LYS A 117 -6.02 6.75 -20.97
N ASN A 118 -6.78 5.74 -21.42
CA ASN A 118 -6.28 4.44 -21.87
C ASN A 118 -5.39 3.78 -20.80
N PHE A 119 -5.86 3.84 -19.53
CA PHE A 119 -5.12 3.25 -18.42
C PHE A 119 -4.97 1.74 -18.62
N VAL A 120 -3.73 1.28 -18.65
CA VAL A 120 -3.35 -0.14 -18.72
C VAL A 120 -2.30 -0.40 -17.65
N TYR A 121 -2.41 -1.52 -16.98
CA TYR A 121 -1.34 -2.03 -16.13
C TYR A 121 -1.07 -3.50 -16.43
N GLU A 122 0.17 -3.88 -16.32
CA GLU A 122 0.62 -5.24 -16.52
C GLU A 122 0.78 -5.94 -15.17
N THR A 123 0.25 -7.14 -15.04
CA THR A 123 0.43 -7.98 -13.85
C THR A 123 1.69 -8.82 -13.98
N GLU A 124 2.25 -9.28 -12.86
CA GLU A 124 3.39 -10.22 -12.91
C GLU A 124 3.01 -11.50 -13.66
N THR A 125 1.76 -11.97 -13.50
CA THR A 125 1.24 -13.13 -14.27
C THR A 125 1.30 -12.90 -15.77
N GLU A 126 0.95 -11.70 -16.26
CA GLU A 126 1.05 -11.37 -17.69
C GLU A 126 2.49 -11.41 -18.19
N LYS A 127 3.43 -10.90 -17.41
CA LYS A 127 4.87 -10.95 -17.72
C LYS A 127 5.38 -12.38 -17.81
N GLU A 128 5.00 -13.21 -16.85
CA GLU A 128 5.36 -14.63 -16.81
C GLU A 128 4.81 -15.38 -18.04
N PHE A 129 3.55 -15.12 -18.41
CA PHE A 129 2.96 -15.71 -19.62
C PHE A 129 3.61 -15.20 -20.90
N ALA A 130 3.95 -13.91 -20.97
CA ALA A 130 4.66 -13.37 -22.13
C ALA A 130 6.05 -14.00 -22.28
N GLU A 131 6.75 -14.19 -21.16
CA GLU A 131 8.05 -14.88 -21.18
C GLU A 131 7.91 -16.37 -21.52
N ALA A 132 6.86 -17.04 -21.03
CA ALA A 132 6.58 -18.43 -21.41
C ALA A 132 6.29 -18.57 -22.92
N LEU A 133 5.53 -17.64 -23.52
CA LEU A 133 5.25 -17.62 -24.95
C LEU A 133 6.53 -17.38 -25.76
N ARG A 134 7.44 -16.53 -25.26
CA ARG A 134 8.75 -16.33 -25.90
C ARG A 134 9.59 -17.61 -25.89
N ARG A 135 9.62 -18.33 -24.76
CA ARG A 135 10.33 -19.63 -24.67
C ARG A 135 9.72 -20.70 -25.58
N ALA A 136 8.38 -20.69 -25.71
CA ALA A 136 7.68 -21.60 -26.63
C ALA A 136 8.07 -21.39 -28.10
N GLU A 137 8.56 -20.21 -28.48
CA GLU A 137 9.15 -19.97 -29.80
C GLU A 137 10.48 -20.69 -29.98
N ASP A 138 11.32 -20.68 -28.94
CA ASP A 138 12.61 -21.41 -28.92
C ASP A 138 12.39 -22.93 -28.94
N ASP A 139 11.27 -23.41 -28.38
CA ASP A 139 10.86 -24.82 -28.32
C ASP A 139 10.04 -25.29 -29.57
N ASP A 140 9.77 -24.41 -30.56
CA ASP A 140 8.99 -24.64 -31.77
C ASP A 140 7.53 -25.12 -31.55
N ILE A 141 6.92 -24.66 -30.44
CA ILE A 141 5.52 -24.98 -30.06
C ILE A 141 4.61 -23.73 -29.91
N LYS A 142 5.11 -22.54 -30.25
CA LYS A 142 4.40 -21.25 -30.05
C LYS A 142 3.06 -21.23 -30.79
N ASP A 143 3.00 -21.70 -32.02
CA ASP A 143 1.78 -21.70 -32.83
C ASP A 143 0.71 -22.65 -32.26
N ASP A 144 1.13 -23.76 -31.66
CA ASP A 144 0.24 -24.77 -31.07
C ASP A 144 -0.45 -24.23 -29.79
N ILE A 145 0.20 -23.32 -29.06
CA ILE A 145 -0.33 -22.75 -27.80
C ILE A 145 -0.91 -21.35 -27.96
N ALA A 146 -0.76 -20.70 -29.13
CA ALA A 146 -1.15 -19.30 -29.34
C ALA A 146 -2.63 -19.03 -29.01
N ALA A 147 -3.53 -19.96 -29.38
CA ALA A 147 -4.96 -19.83 -29.10
C ALA A 147 -5.24 -19.85 -27.56
N SER A 148 -4.63 -20.80 -26.85
CA SER A 148 -4.78 -20.94 -25.40
C SER A 148 -4.19 -19.74 -24.67
N TYR A 149 -3.08 -19.20 -25.12
CA TYR A 149 -2.48 -17.97 -24.62
C TYR A 149 -3.45 -16.79 -24.77
N ALA A 150 -4.03 -16.62 -25.97
CA ALA A 150 -4.98 -15.52 -26.20
C ALA A 150 -6.24 -15.62 -25.33
N GLU A 151 -6.75 -16.82 -25.05
CA GLU A 151 -7.87 -17.04 -24.14
C GLU A 151 -7.49 -16.68 -22.68
N MET A 152 -6.28 -17.08 -22.26
CA MET A 152 -5.76 -16.75 -20.93
C MET A 152 -5.65 -15.24 -20.76
N MET A 153 -5.08 -14.51 -21.71
CA MET A 153 -4.97 -13.05 -21.66
C MET A 153 -6.33 -12.37 -21.56
N LYS A 154 -7.34 -12.82 -22.30
CA LYS A 154 -8.72 -12.32 -22.17
C LYS A 154 -9.32 -12.59 -20.79
N ALA A 155 -9.00 -13.74 -20.19
CA ALA A 155 -9.47 -14.05 -18.83
C ALA A 155 -8.81 -13.14 -17.79
N ILE A 156 -7.52 -12.83 -17.96
CA ILE A 156 -6.78 -11.88 -17.11
C ILE A 156 -7.37 -10.47 -17.21
N ASP A 157 -7.64 -9.98 -18.42
CA ASP A 157 -8.24 -8.65 -18.62
C ASP A 157 -9.60 -8.52 -17.91
N LYS A 158 -10.47 -9.52 -18.05
CA LYS A 158 -11.75 -9.55 -17.31
C LYS A 158 -11.55 -9.59 -15.79
N ALA A 159 -10.53 -10.29 -15.31
CA ALA A 159 -10.20 -10.34 -13.90
C ALA A 159 -9.69 -8.97 -13.39
N LYS A 160 -8.90 -8.27 -14.19
CA LYS A 160 -8.40 -6.91 -13.89
C LYS A 160 -9.55 -5.91 -13.76
N GLU A 161 -10.50 -5.91 -14.70
CA GLU A 161 -11.70 -5.05 -14.62
C GLU A 161 -12.52 -5.30 -13.33
N LYS A 162 -12.76 -6.57 -13.00
CA LYS A 162 -13.45 -6.93 -11.76
C LYS A 162 -12.70 -6.47 -10.50
N LYS A 163 -11.36 -6.52 -10.52
CA LYS A 163 -10.53 -6.10 -9.39
C LYS A 163 -10.59 -4.61 -9.13
N ILE A 164 -10.70 -3.76 -10.15
CA ILE A 164 -10.91 -2.31 -9.95
C ILE A 164 -12.20 -2.08 -9.16
N VAL A 165 -13.29 -2.73 -9.54
CA VAL A 165 -14.57 -2.58 -8.84
C VAL A 165 -14.52 -3.17 -7.43
N ALA A 166 -13.87 -4.33 -7.25
CA ALA A 166 -13.72 -4.97 -5.95
C ALA A 166 -12.89 -4.12 -4.97
N LYS A 167 -11.98 -3.29 -5.48
CA LYS A 167 -11.13 -2.39 -4.70
C LYS A 167 -11.68 -0.95 -4.59
N LYS A 168 -12.98 -0.79 -4.87
CA LYS A 168 -13.67 0.50 -4.86
C LYS A 168 -13.45 1.30 -3.59
N ALA A 169 -13.55 0.69 -2.41
CA ALA A 169 -13.38 1.38 -1.14
C ALA A 169 -11.96 1.96 -0.98
N GLU A 170 -10.94 1.14 -1.30
CA GLU A 170 -9.53 1.52 -1.27
C GLU A 170 -9.24 2.68 -2.25
N ILE A 171 -9.75 2.58 -3.48
CA ILE A 171 -9.58 3.62 -4.50
C ILE A 171 -10.30 4.91 -4.11
N LYS A 172 -11.52 4.83 -3.56
CA LYS A 172 -12.27 5.99 -3.08
C LYS A 172 -11.52 6.73 -1.97
N SER A 173 -10.90 6.02 -1.04
CA SER A 173 -10.09 6.63 0.02
C SER A 173 -8.94 7.45 -0.58
N LEU A 174 -8.20 6.90 -1.54
CA LEU A 174 -7.11 7.61 -2.21
C LEU A 174 -7.59 8.82 -3.01
N LEU A 175 -8.72 8.69 -3.71
CA LEU A 175 -9.34 9.81 -4.41
C LEU A 175 -9.77 10.92 -3.44
N THR A 176 -10.37 10.56 -2.32
CA THR A 176 -10.76 11.50 -1.26
C THR A 176 -9.55 12.27 -0.77
N ASP A 177 -8.48 11.58 -0.37
CA ASP A 177 -7.27 12.20 0.12
C ASP A 177 -6.66 13.17 -0.90
N GLU A 178 -6.62 12.75 -2.16
CA GLU A 178 -5.98 13.54 -3.20
C GLU A 178 -6.83 14.74 -3.64
N ILE A 179 -8.17 14.62 -3.60
CA ILE A 179 -9.08 15.72 -3.86
C ILE A 179 -9.04 16.72 -2.70
N LEU A 180 -9.11 16.27 -1.45
CA LEU A 180 -9.05 17.16 -0.29
C LEU A 180 -7.77 17.99 -0.24
N LYS A 181 -6.63 17.41 -0.62
CA LYS A 181 -5.36 18.15 -0.74
C LYS A 181 -5.44 19.33 -1.72
N ARG A 182 -6.23 19.23 -2.80
CA ARG A 182 -6.35 20.30 -3.79
C ARG A 182 -7.19 21.45 -3.32
N TYR A 183 -8.20 21.20 -2.51
CA TYR A 183 -9.08 22.24 -1.98
C TYR A 183 -8.56 22.86 -0.67
N PHE A 184 -8.01 22.02 0.21
CA PHE A 184 -7.73 22.40 1.61
C PHE A 184 -6.28 22.16 2.02
N TYR A 185 -5.39 21.83 1.07
CA TYR A 185 -3.98 21.51 1.31
C TYR A 185 -3.81 20.34 2.30
N LYS A 186 -2.63 20.23 2.91
CA LYS A 186 -2.33 19.17 3.88
C LYS A 186 -3.09 19.34 5.19
N GLU A 187 -3.29 20.59 5.59
CA GLU A 187 -4.00 20.95 6.83
C GLU A 187 -5.43 20.40 6.80
N GLY A 188 -6.19 20.68 5.75
CA GLY A 188 -7.54 20.18 5.64
C GLY A 188 -7.64 18.68 5.47
N LEU A 189 -6.65 18.04 4.83
CA LEU A 189 -6.57 16.58 4.81
C LEU A 189 -6.35 16.02 6.21
N TYR A 190 -5.47 16.62 7.02
CA TYR A 190 -5.22 16.17 8.39
C TYR A 190 -6.46 16.33 9.25
N ASP A 191 -7.17 17.45 9.14
CA ASP A 191 -8.43 17.67 9.85
C ASP A 191 -9.47 16.61 9.50
N TYR A 192 -9.58 16.25 8.21
CA TYR A 192 -10.43 15.16 7.75
C TYR A 192 -10.00 13.80 8.33
N GLN A 193 -8.70 13.50 8.32
CA GLN A 193 -8.18 12.21 8.78
C GLN A 193 -8.34 12.03 10.29
N VAL A 194 -8.22 13.08 11.09
CA VAL A 194 -8.43 13.01 12.56
C VAL A 194 -9.80 12.43 12.92
N VAL A 195 -10.83 12.67 12.10
CA VAL A 195 -12.19 12.21 12.38
C VAL A 195 -12.64 11.02 11.50
N ASN A 196 -11.85 10.62 10.51
CA ASN A 196 -12.25 9.58 9.56
C ASN A 196 -11.24 8.44 9.42
N ASN A 197 -9.97 8.63 9.80
CA ASN A 197 -8.96 7.59 9.63
C ASN A 197 -9.04 6.56 10.77
N PRO A 198 -9.24 5.25 10.45
CA PRO A 198 -9.40 4.21 11.47
C PRO A 198 -8.19 4.06 12.40
N GLU A 199 -6.97 4.26 11.88
CA GLU A 199 -5.74 4.13 12.66
C GLU A 199 -5.63 5.27 13.68
N ILE A 200 -5.96 6.49 13.28
CA ILE A 200 -5.98 7.66 14.17
C ILE A 200 -7.08 7.51 15.22
N LEU A 201 -8.28 7.06 14.81
CA LEU A 201 -9.40 6.83 15.73
C LEU A 201 -9.06 5.73 16.75
N ALA A 202 -8.38 4.66 16.34
CA ALA A 202 -7.88 3.63 17.26
C ALA A 202 -6.88 4.23 18.27
N GLY A 203 -5.97 5.10 17.83
CA GLY A 203 -5.03 5.81 18.71
C GLY A 203 -5.74 6.73 19.71
N ILE A 204 -6.75 7.48 19.26
CA ILE A 204 -7.58 8.34 20.13
C ILE A 204 -8.31 7.50 21.17
N ASP A 205 -8.90 6.36 20.77
CA ASP A 205 -9.60 5.46 21.68
C ASP A 205 -8.67 4.90 22.78
N VAL A 206 -7.43 4.57 22.44
CA VAL A 206 -6.43 4.15 23.44
C VAL A 206 -6.08 5.27 24.40
N LEU A 207 -5.85 6.49 23.89
CA LEU A 207 -5.46 7.63 24.71
C LEU A 207 -6.59 8.13 25.63
N THR A 208 -7.84 7.94 25.24
CA THR A 208 -9.02 8.36 26.03
C THR A 208 -9.52 7.28 26.97
N ASN A 209 -9.02 6.05 26.87
CA ASN A 209 -9.44 4.93 27.69
C ASN A 209 -8.26 4.39 28.50
N GLU A 210 -8.09 4.90 29.73
CA GLU A 210 -6.98 4.52 30.63
C GLU A 210 -6.85 3.00 30.87
N SER A 211 -7.93 2.23 30.70
CA SER A 211 -7.89 0.76 30.85
C SER A 211 -7.18 0.06 29.69
N LYS A 212 -6.96 0.74 28.56
CA LYS A 212 -6.27 0.21 27.38
C LYS A 212 -4.79 0.57 27.33
N TYR A 213 -4.38 1.57 28.13
CA TYR A 213 -3.02 2.03 28.25
C TYR A 213 -2.37 1.47 29.51
#